data_28942b992574e2acc2f376df5729b4ea
#
_entry.id   28942b992574e2acc2f376df5729b4ea
#
_cell.length_a   1.000
_cell.length_b   1.000
_cell.length_c   1.000
_cell.angle_alpha   90.00
_cell.angle_beta   90.00
_cell.angle_gamma   90.00
#
_symmetry.space_group_name_H-M   'P 1'
#
loop_
_entity.id
_entity.type
_entity.pdbx_description
1 polymer ?
#
loop_
_entity_poly.entity_id
_entity_poly.type
_entity_poly.pdbx_seq_one_letter_code
_entity_poly.pdbx_strand_id
1 'polypeptide(L)'
;MKIQILCFTTLFLAIVTSQVTTAYKFKFDYFGNGTDLISFHGDAEYGPDTDGMSRSGAIALTRDNIPYSHGRAILTTPITFKPNASALYPFKTSFTFSITPKTNPNQGHGLAFIVVPSNQNDAGSGLGYLSLLNRTNNGNPNNHLFAVEFDVFQDKSLGDMNDNHVGIDINSVDSVVSVKSGYWVMTRNGWLFKELKLSSGDRYKAWIEYNNNYKVISVTIGFAHLKKPNRPLIEAKFDLSKVIHEQMYTGFAGSMGRGVERHEIWDWTFQN
;
A
#
# COMPACT_ATOMS: atom_id res chain seq x y z
N MET A 1 -59.33 -24.85 50.69
CA MET A 1 -57.99 -24.27 50.65
C MET A 1 -57.54 -24.29 49.18
N LYS A 2 -57.62 -23.10 48.49
CA LYS A 2 -57.24 -22.99 47.06
C LYS A 2 -55.81 -22.47 47.00
N ILE A 3 -54.94 -23.27 46.42
CA ILE A 3 -53.54 -22.87 46.18
C ILE A 3 -53.51 -22.13 44.88
N GLN A 4 -53.17 -20.82 44.90
CA GLN A 4 -52.86 -20.04 43.70
C GLN A 4 -51.40 -20.26 43.37
N ILE A 5 -51.14 -20.80 42.17
CA ILE A 5 -49.80 -20.91 41.60
C ILE A 5 -49.53 -19.61 40.86
N LEU A 6 -48.58 -18.82 41.39
CA LEU A 6 -48.10 -17.58 40.77
C LEU A 6 -47.02 -17.95 39.73
N CYS A 7 -47.32 -17.82 38.43
CA CYS A 7 -46.40 -18.03 37.35
C CYS A 7 -45.56 -16.75 37.13
N PHE A 8 -44.28 -16.76 37.52
CA PHE A 8 -43.36 -15.69 37.19
C PHE A 8 -42.82 -15.92 35.78
N THR A 9 -43.27 -15.12 34.80
CA THR A 9 -42.67 -15.03 33.49
C THR A 9 -41.50 -14.06 33.57
N THR A 10 -40.28 -14.58 33.56
CA THR A 10 -39.04 -13.80 33.38
C THR A 10 -38.91 -13.39 31.93
N LEU A 11 -39.12 -12.10 31.67
CA LEU A 11 -38.88 -11.50 30.38
C LEU A 11 -37.36 -11.30 30.17
N PHE A 12 -36.73 -12.16 29.33
CA PHE A 12 -35.35 -11.93 28.91
C PHE A 12 -35.32 -10.81 27.87
N LEU A 13 -34.90 -9.61 28.28
CA LEU A 13 -34.62 -8.51 27.39
C LEU A 13 -33.23 -8.76 26.74
N ALA A 14 -33.19 -9.26 25.51
CA ALA A 14 -31.97 -9.34 24.76
C ALA A 14 -31.58 -7.93 24.30
N ILE A 15 -30.59 -7.33 24.98
CA ILE A 15 -29.98 -6.08 24.54
C ILE A 15 -29.11 -6.41 23.34
N VAL A 16 -29.62 -6.16 22.13
CA VAL A 16 -28.83 -6.17 20.92
C VAL A 16 -28.00 -4.89 20.92
N THR A 17 -26.78 -4.97 21.41
CA THR A 17 -25.80 -3.90 21.22
C THR A 17 -25.39 -3.91 19.75
N SER A 18 -25.96 -3.03 18.94
CA SER A 18 -25.41 -2.74 17.62
C SER A 18 -24.03 -2.10 17.83
N GLN A 19 -22.97 -2.84 17.56
CA GLN A 19 -21.65 -2.25 17.46
C GLN A 19 -21.67 -1.31 16.24
N VAL A 20 -21.64 -0.02 16.49
CA VAL A 20 -21.39 0.98 15.46
C VAL A 20 -19.94 0.80 15.02
N THR A 21 -19.75 0.09 13.95
CA THR A 21 -18.43 -0.03 13.31
C THR A 21 -18.14 1.31 12.64
N THR A 22 -17.36 2.14 13.30
CA THR A 22 -16.89 3.41 12.73
C THR A 22 -15.87 3.09 11.64
N ALA A 23 -16.15 3.60 10.44
CA ALA A 23 -15.20 3.53 9.33
C ALA A 23 -13.88 4.21 9.74
N TYR A 24 -12.75 3.53 9.56
CA TYR A 24 -11.43 4.11 9.82
C TYR A 24 -11.06 5.04 8.66
N LYS A 25 -10.68 6.28 8.99
CA LYS A 25 -10.30 7.27 7.98
C LYS A 25 -9.21 8.18 8.50
N PHE A 26 -8.20 8.41 7.66
CA PHE A 26 -7.19 9.44 7.91
C PHE A 26 -6.75 10.14 6.61
N LYS A 27 -6.11 11.28 6.80
CA LYS A 27 -5.51 12.07 5.73
C LYS A 27 -4.26 12.77 6.25
N PHE A 28 -3.14 12.51 5.60
CA PHE A 28 -1.90 13.26 5.71
C PHE A 28 -1.74 14.09 4.45
N ASP A 29 -1.90 15.41 4.52
CA ASP A 29 -1.65 16.32 3.39
C ASP A 29 -0.14 16.54 3.20
N TYR A 30 0.61 16.35 4.27
CA TYR A 30 2.07 16.23 4.38
C TYR A 30 2.36 15.55 5.71
N PHE A 31 3.53 14.94 5.84
CA PHE A 31 3.88 14.19 7.05
C PHE A 31 4.57 15.09 8.10
N GLY A 32 4.06 16.28 8.38
CA GLY A 32 4.61 17.21 9.35
C GLY A 32 4.77 16.63 10.76
N ASN A 33 4.12 17.20 11.75
CA ASN A 33 4.20 16.75 13.16
C ASN A 33 3.45 15.41 13.44
N GLY A 34 2.89 14.75 12.41
CA GLY A 34 2.14 13.48 12.53
C GLY A 34 3.01 12.22 12.45
N THR A 35 4.32 12.33 12.60
CA THR A 35 5.25 11.20 12.53
C THR A 35 5.10 10.19 13.64
N ASP A 36 4.51 10.56 14.78
CA ASP A 36 4.23 9.63 15.89
C ASP A 36 3.26 8.49 15.51
N LEU A 37 2.52 8.67 14.41
CA LEU A 37 1.61 7.66 13.86
C LEU A 37 2.29 6.71 12.87
N ILE A 38 3.57 6.94 12.55
CA ILE A 38 4.34 6.15 11.58
C ILE A 38 5.58 5.56 12.25
N SER A 39 5.73 4.25 12.17
CA SER A 39 6.95 3.54 12.51
C SER A 39 7.87 3.46 11.29
N PHE A 40 9.13 3.81 11.46
CA PHE A 40 10.16 3.73 10.45
C PHE A 40 11.07 2.53 10.71
N HIS A 41 11.37 1.74 9.68
CA HIS A 41 12.21 0.56 9.75
C HIS A 41 13.23 0.57 8.62
N GLY A 42 14.41 -0.02 8.87
CA GLY A 42 15.52 0.02 7.93
C GLY A 42 16.03 1.46 7.76
N ASP A 43 16.19 1.87 6.52
CA ASP A 43 16.69 3.21 6.17
C ASP A 43 15.58 4.26 5.98
N ALA A 44 14.31 3.87 6.19
CA ALA A 44 13.21 4.81 6.07
C ALA A 44 13.28 5.89 7.14
N GLU A 45 12.99 7.13 6.76
CA GLU A 45 13.04 8.29 7.65
C GLU A 45 12.05 9.37 7.25
N TYR A 46 11.80 10.31 8.15
CA TYR A 46 10.97 11.45 7.90
C TYR A 46 11.79 12.66 7.43
N GLY A 47 11.36 13.19 6.29
CA GLY A 47 11.78 14.47 5.78
C GLY A 47 13.28 14.66 5.69
N PRO A 48 14.06 13.72 5.12
CA PRO A 48 15.45 14.00 4.87
C PRO A 48 15.51 15.20 3.94
N ASP A 49 16.21 16.19 4.38
CA ASP A 49 16.50 17.34 3.54
C ASP A 49 17.73 17.06 2.69
N THR A 50 17.64 17.31 1.42
CA THR A 50 18.78 17.20 0.51
C THR A 50 19.83 18.28 0.76
N ASP A 51 19.43 19.39 1.37
CA ASP A 51 20.24 20.61 1.46
C ASP A 51 20.55 21.03 2.91
N GLY A 52 20.09 20.26 3.91
CA GLY A 52 20.33 20.53 5.33
C GLY A 52 19.55 21.72 5.90
N MET A 53 18.62 22.30 5.14
CA MET A 53 17.94 23.54 5.54
C MET A 53 16.45 23.41 5.91
N SER A 54 15.73 22.43 5.40
CA SER A 54 14.34 22.22 5.78
C SER A 54 13.86 20.79 5.52
N ARG A 55 12.99 20.26 6.37
CA ARG A 55 12.39 18.94 6.15
C ARG A 55 11.40 19.01 4.98
N SER A 56 11.51 18.10 4.02
CA SER A 56 10.67 18.09 2.82
C SER A 56 9.18 17.87 3.11
N GLY A 57 8.83 17.41 4.31
CA GLY A 57 7.46 17.03 4.67
C GLY A 57 7.02 15.71 4.05
N ALA A 58 7.92 14.98 3.39
CA ALA A 58 7.70 13.66 2.84
C ALA A 58 8.26 12.56 3.75
N ILE A 59 7.83 11.33 3.54
CA ILE A 59 8.51 10.13 4.04
C ILE A 59 9.50 9.70 2.95
N ALA A 60 10.77 9.47 3.31
CA ALA A 60 11.73 8.78 2.47
C ALA A 60 11.81 7.31 2.89
N LEU A 61 11.67 6.40 1.94
CA LEU A 61 11.76 4.96 2.17
C LEU A 61 13.19 4.45 2.02
N THR A 62 14.03 5.20 1.30
CA THR A 62 15.43 4.87 1.02
C THR A 62 16.28 6.11 1.15
N ARG A 63 17.57 5.93 1.47
CA ARG A 63 18.56 7.00 1.54
C ARG A 63 19.31 7.12 0.23
N ASP A 64 19.31 8.29 -0.37
CA ASP A 64 19.89 8.56 -1.68
C ASP A 64 21.42 8.69 -1.74
N ASN A 65 22.09 8.41 -0.63
CA ASN A 65 23.55 8.38 -0.52
C ASN A 65 24.11 6.98 -0.20
N ILE A 66 23.25 5.98 -0.04
CA ILE A 66 23.61 4.63 0.37
C ILE A 66 23.08 3.61 -0.64
N PRO A 67 23.95 2.95 -1.45
CA PRO A 67 23.54 1.83 -2.29
C PRO A 67 22.90 0.70 -1.46
N TYR A 68 21.96 -0.02 -2.04
CA TYR A 68 21.21 -1.11 -1.40
C TYR A 68 20.35 -0.70 -0.21
N SER A 69 20.10 0.61 -0.06
CA SER A 69 19.19 1.11 0.95
C SER A 69 17.78 0.56 0.76
N HIS A 70 17.13 0.22 1.86
CA HIS A 70 15.75 -0.26 1.86
C HIS A 70 15.08 0.05 3.21
N GLY A 71 13.77 0.24 3.19
CA GLY A 71 13.05 0.56 4.40
C GLY A 71 11.55 0.50 4.26
N ARG A 72 10.87 0.66 5.41
CA ARG A 72 9.41 0.70 5.54
C ARG A 72 8.99 1.87 6.40
N ALA A 73 7.83 2.42 6.05
CA ALA A 73 7.10 3.40 6.85
C ALA A 73 5.67 2.88 7.05
N ILE A 74 5.32 2.47 8.26
CA ILE A 74 4.08 1.72 8.55
C ILE A 74 3.34 2.42 9.70
N LEU A 75 2.01 2.46 9.67
CA LEU A 75 1.22 2.96 10.80
C LEU A 75 1.58 2.23 12.09
N THR A 76 1.68 2.98 13.20
CA THR A 76 1.95 2.42 14.54
C THR A 76 0.79 1.61 15.08
N THR A 77 -0.43 1.89 14.62
CA THR A 77 -1.66 1.20 15.04
C THR A 77 -2.28 0.41 13.90
N PRO A 78 -2.76 -0.81 14.15
CA PRO A 78 -3.42 -1.60 13.12
C PRO A 78 -4.79 -1.02 12.76
N ILE A 79 -5.20 -1.32 11.54
CA ILE A 79 -6.54 -1.00 11.02
C ILE A 79 -7.40 -2.27 11.09
N THR A 80 -8.64 -2.14 11.53
CA THR A 80 -9.62 -3.23 11.46
C THR A 80 -10.13 -3.36 10.03
N PHE A 81 -9.74 -4.42 9.35
CA PHE A 81 -10.20 -4.75 8.00
C PHE A 81 -11.41 -5.68 8.00
N LYS A 82 -11.62 -6.46 9.06
CA LYS A 82 -12.79 -7.33 9.21
C LYS A 82 -13.47 -7.03 10.54
N PRO A 83 -14.77 -6.70 10.55
CA PRO A 83 -15.51 -6.49 11.80
C PRO A 83 -15.80 -7.80 12.55
N ASN A 84 -15.77 -8.89 11.80
CA ASN A 84 -15.91 -10.27 12.26
C ASN A 84 -15.26 -11.20 11.24
N ALA A 85 -15.11 -12.47 11.54
CA ALA A 85 -14.39 -13.44 10.71
C ALA A 85 -14.93 -13.59 9.27
N SER A 86 -16.10 -13.06 8.93
CA SER A 86 -16.81 -13.39 7.69
C SER A 86 -16.78 -12.31 6.59
N ALA A 87 -16.50 -11.05 6.91
CA ALA A 87 -16.59 -9.98 5.91
C ALA A 87 -15.39 -9.02 5.98
N LEU A 88 -14.73 -8.84 4.84
CA LEU A 88 -13.71 -7.81 4.68
C LEU A 88 -14.38 -6.48 4.31
N TYR A 89 -14.04 -5.39 5.00
CA TYR A 89 -14.48 -4.06 4.59
C TYR A 89 -13.92 -3.69 3.22
N PRO A 90 -14.71 -3.02 2.35
CA PRO A 90 -14.14 -2.35 1.21
C PRO A 90 -13.21 -1.24 1.71
N PHE A 91 -12.12 -0.98 0.99
CA PHE A 91 -11.23 0.12 1.35
C PHE A 91 -10.79 0.89 0.13
N LYS A 92 -10.34 2.11 0.36
CA LYS A 92 -9.69 2.95 -0.63
C LYS A 92 -8.55 3.73 -0.01
N THR A 93 -7.48 3.82 -0.74
CA THR A 93 -6.33 4.62 -0.37
C THR A 93 -5.83 5.43 -1.57
N SER A 94 -5.25 6.57 -1.31
CA SER A 94 -4.50 7.31 -2.34
C SER A 94 -3.31 8.02 -1.72
N PHE A 95 -2.24 8.09 -2.47
CA PHE A 95 -1.00 8.74 -2.05
C PHE A 95 -0.26 9.32 -3.24
N THR A 96 0.51 10.36 -2.97
CA THR A 96 1.44 10.94 -3.94
C THR A 96 2.84 10.44 -3.63
N PHE A 97 3.55 10.00 -4.65
CA PHE A 97 4.92 9.50 -4.53
C PHE A 97 5.81 10.00 -5.64
N SER A 98 7.11 9.90 -5.43
CA SER A 98 8.14 10.12 -6.46
C SER A 98 9.28 9.12 -6.32
N ILE A 99 9.85 8.71 -7.45
CA ILE A 99 11.06 7.91 -7.56
C ILE A 99 12.07 8.74 -8.35
N THR A 100 13.12 9.22 -7.66
CA THR A 100 14.07 10.19 -8.22
C THR A 100 15.47 9.59 -8.28
N PRO A 101 15.95 9.16 -9.46
CA PRO A 101 17.34 8.73 -9.64
C PRO A 101 18.33 9.86 -9.34
N LYS A 102 19.47 9.54 -8.69
CA LYS A 102 20.48 10.52 -8.27
C LYS A 102 21.74 10.52 -9.11
N THR A 103 22.36 9.40 -9.33
CA THR A 103 23.74 9.40 -9.84
C THR A 103 24.09 8.34 -10.88
N ASN A 104 23.20 7.44 -11.26
CA ASN A 104 23.60 6.32 -12.11
C ASN A 104 22.47 5.91 -13.08
N PRO A 105 22.79 5.49 -14.31
CA PRO A 105 21.81 4.90 -15.23
C PRO A 105 21.16 3.62 -14.70
N ASN A 106 21.72 2.98 -13.68
CA ASN A 106 21.13 1.81 -13.05
C ASN A 106 20.05 2.27 -12.07
N GLN A 107 18.80 1.97 -12.40
CA GLN A 107 17.63 2.22 -11.56
C GLN A 107 17.69 1.37 -10.28
N GLY A 108 16.99 1.81 -9.23
CA GLY A 108 16.70 1.00 -8.06
C GLY A 108 15.57 0.02 -8.36
N HIS A 109 14.97 -0.56 -7.31
CA HIS A 109 13.89 -1.53 -7.53
C HIS A 109 12.49 -0.91 -7.43
N GLY A 110 12.31 0.17 -6.67
CA GLY A 110 11.03 0.84 -6.59
C GLY A 110 10.43 0.86 -5.19
N LEU A 111 9.12 1.06 -5.13
CA LEU A 111 8.35 1.15 -3.88
C LEU A 111 7.00 0.43 -3.99
N ALA A 112 6.40 0.13 -2.83
CA ALA A 112 5.08 -0.47 -2.76
C ALA A 112 4.21 0.16 -1.65
N PHE A 113 2.90 0.24 -1.88
CA PHE A 113 1.89 0.33 -0.83
C PHE A 113 1.65 -1.06 -0.28
N ILE A 114 1.54 -1.21 1.06
CA ILE A 114 1.50 -2.50 1.73
C ILE A 114 0.37 -2.60 2.76
N VAL A 115 -0.18 -3.81 2.89
CA VAL A 115 -1.02 -4.26 4.00
C VAL A 115 -0.39 -5.54 4.54
N VAL A 116 0.04 -5.50 5.80
CA VAL A 116 0.87 -6.55 6.44
C VAL A 116 0.36 -6.89 7.85
N PRO A 117 0.60 -8.10 8.35
CA PRO A 117 0.09 -8.54 9.66
C PRO A 117 0.85 -7.91 10.84
N SER A 118 2.04 -7.36 10.64
CA SER A 118 2.91 -6.83 11.69
C SER A 118 3.54 -5.50 11.25
N ASN A 119 3.73 -4.59 12.20
CA ASN A 119 4.53 -3.38 12.03
C ASN A 119 5.97 -3.54 12.55
N GLN A 120 6.36 -4.74 12.98
CA GLN A 120 7.72 -5.02 13.41
C GLN A 120 8.67 -5.08 12.20
N ASN A 121 9.96 -4.91 12.50
CA ASN A 121 11.00 -4.99 11.49
C ASN A 121 11.30 -6.47 11.13
N ASP A 122 10.30 -7.21 10.72
CA ASP A 122 10.44 -8.56 10.15
C ASP A 122 11.07 -8.42 8.77
N ALA A 123 12.30 -7.99 8.80
CA ALA A 123 13.08 -7.47 7.72
C ALA A 123 12.92 -8.26 6.43
N GLY A 124 12.13 -7.71 5.52
CA GLY A 124 12.25 -8.04 4.13
C GLY A 124 13.67 -7.69 3.65
N SER A 125 14.11 -8.36 2.61
CA SER A 125 15.36 -8.01 1.93
C SER A 125 15.14 -6.76 1.06
N GLY A 126 16.19 -6.04 0.79
CA GLY A 126 16.22 -5.03 -0.27
C GLY A 126 16.15 -5.67 -1.67
N LEU A 127 16.58 -4.92 -2.68
CA LEU A 127 16.51 -5.31 -4.09
C LEU A 127 15.05 -5.58 -4.52
N GLY A 128 14.81 -6.52 -5.43
CA GLY A 128 13.49 -6.88 -5.91
C GLY A 128 12.51 -7.40 -4.86
N TYR A 129 12.96 -7.63 -3.62
CA TYR A 129 12.04 -7.95 -2.53
C TYR A 129 11.40 -6.72 -1.87
N LEU A 130 11.72 -5.51 -2.33
CA LEU A 130 11.10 -4.23 -1.94
C LEU A 130 10.97 -4.02 -0.42
N SER A 131 11.89 -4.59 0.38
CA SER A 131 11.78 -4.61 1.85
C SER A 131 10.52 -5.35 2.38
N LEU A 132 9.84 -6.14 1.55
CA LEU A 132 8.60 -6.86 1.90
C LEU A 132 8.88 -8.27 2.40
N LEU A 133 9.57 -9.03 1.60
CA LEU A 133 9.82 -10.45 1.78
C LEU A 133 11.32 -10.72 1.64
N ASN A 134 11.69 -11.98 1.63
CA ASN A 134 13.02 -12.45 1.33
C ASN A 134 12.94 -13.78 0.57
N ARG A 135 14.08 -14.27 0.11
CA ARG A 135 14.16 -15.50 -0.68
C ARG A 135 13.53 -16.72 0.01
N THR A 136 13.49 -16.76 1.34
CA THR A 136 13.02 -17.93 2.08
C THR A 136 11.52 -17.94 2.32
N ASN A 137 10.89 -16.75 2.36
CA ASN A 137 9.46 -16.61 2.62
C ASN A 137 8.64 -16.12 1.42
N ASN A 138 9.29 -15.76 0.29
CA ASN A 138 8.57 -15.35 -0.92
C ASN A 138 7.63 -16.45 -1.41
N GLY A 139 6.36 -16.11 -1.64
CA GLY A 139 5.32 -17.06 -2.04
C GLY A 139 4.69 -17.88 -0.90
N ASN A 140 5.11 -17.67 0.35
CA ASN A 140 4.49 -18.36 1.47
C ASN A 140 3.10 -17.78 1.78
N PRO A 141 2.01 -18.58 1.73
CA PRO A 141 0.65 -18.09 2.00
C PRO A 141 0.47 -17.50 3.41
N ASN A 142 1.33 -17.87 4.36
CA ASN A 142 1.31 -17.35 5.73
C ASN A 142 1.95 -15.95 5.87
N ASN A 143 2.44 -15.36 4.79
CA ASN A 143 2.90 -13.96 4.79
C ASN A 143 1.76 -12.98 5.05
N HIS A 144 0.52 -13.35 4.65
CA HIS A 144 -0.64 -12.47 4.77
C HIS A 144 -0.38 -11.07 4.22
N LEU A 145 0.36 -11.01 3.10
CA LEU A 145 0.79 -9.79 2.44
C LEU A 145 -0.15 -9.46 1.28
N PHE A 146 -0.63 -8.24 1.25
CA PHE A 146 -1.15 -7.58 0.06
C PHE A 146 -0.31 -6.34 -0.22
N ALA A 147 0.19 -6.21 -1.46
CA ALA A 147 0.90 -5.01 -1.87
C ALA A 147 0.49 -4.57 -3.29
N VAL A 148 0.74 -3.30 -3.58
CA VAL A 148 0.73 -2.76 -4.94
C VAL A 148 2.09 -2.11 -5.15
N GLU A 149 2.86 -2.70 -6.06
CA GLU A 149 4.21 -2.25 -6.38
C GLU A 149 4.24 -1.26 -7.54
N PHE A 150 5.23 -0.39 -7.49
CA PHE A 150 5.62 0.57 -8.53
C PHE A 150 7.10 0.30 -8.81
N ASP A 151 7.33 -0.62 -9.73
CA ASP A 151 8.65 -1.20 -9.98
C ASP A 151 9.35 -0.47 -11.12
N VAL A 152 10.65 -0.21 -10.94
CA VAL A 152 11.51 0.51 -11.90
C VAL A 152 12.76 -0.29 -12.29
N PHE A 153 12.79 -1.58 -11.94
CA PHE A 153 13.88 -2.49 -12.28
C PHE A 153 13.33 -3.83 -12.73
N GLN A 154 13.81 -4.37 -13.83
CA GLN A 154 13.43 -5.71 -14.28
C GLN A 154 14.27 -6.78 -13.59
N ASP A 155 13.75 -7.45 -12.57
CA ASP A 155 14.32 -8.67 -12.01
C ASP A 155 13.65 -9.89 -12.63
N LYS A 156 14.28 -10.46 -13.65
CA LYS A 156 13.76 -11.64 -14.37
C LYS A 156 13.61 -12.86 -13.47
N SER A 157 14.35 -12.95 -12.37
CA SER A 157 14.26 -14.06 -11.43
C SER A 157 13.00 -14.00 -10.56
N LEU A 158 12.38 -12.81 -10.46
CA LEU A 158 11.12 -12.55 -9.79
C LEU A 158 9.93 -12.37 -10.75
N GLY A 159 10.13 -12.66 -12.04
CA GLY A 159 9.04 -12.66 -13.01
C GLY A 159 8.66 -11.30 -13.59
N ASP A 160 9.46 -10.26 -13.39
CA ASP A 160 9.14 -8.90 -13.82
C ASP A 160 8.97 -8.79 -15.33
N MET A 161 7.87 -8.19 -15.74
CA MET A 161 7.54 -8.00 -17.14
C MET A 161 8.46 -6.98 -17.84
N ASN A 162 8.92 -5.95 -17.13
CA ASN A 162 9.84 -4.89 -17.60
C ASN A 162 10.34 -4.06 -16.40
N ASP A 163 11.08 -2.99 -16.66
CA ASP A 163 11.66 -2.05 -15.71
C ASP A 163 10.80 -0.79 -15.46
N ASN A 164 9.51 -0.83 -15.73
CA ASN A 164 8.59 0.30 -15.53
C ASN A 164 7.14 -0.20 -15.50
N HIS A 165 6.75 -0.84 -14.40
CA HIS A 165 5.43 -1.46 -14.27
C HIS A 165 4.76 -1.20 -12.92
N VAL A 166 3.48 -1.50 -12.86
CA VAL A 166 2.67 -1.53 -11.65
C VAL A 166 2.14 -2.94 -11.48
N GLY A 167 2.32 -3.51 -10.31
CA GLY A 167 1.92 -4.87 -9.99
C GLY A 167 1.03 -4.99 -8.76
N ILE A 168 0.33 -6.11 -8.65
CA ILE A 168 -0.42 -6.53 -7.47
C ILE A 168 0.25 -7.78 -6.91
N ASP A 169 0.67 -7.70 -5.67
CA ASP A 169 1.42 -8.73 -4.96
C ASP A 169 0.59 -9.36 -3.87
N ILE A 170 0.55 -10.69 -3.89
CA ILE A 170 -0.19 -11.48 -2.90
C ILE A 170 0.74 -12.54 -2.32
N ASN A 171 1.17 -12.34 -1.07
CA ASN A 171 2.09 -13.25 -0.37
C ASN A 171 3.43 -13.50 -1.07
N SER A 172 3.70 -12.79 -2.16
CA SER A 172 4.88 -12.89 -3.01
C SER A 172 5.20 -11.50 -3.54
N VAL A 173 6.44 -11.29 -3.95
CA VAL A 173 6.84 -10.17 -4.82
C VAL A 173 6.77 -10.54 -6.30
N ASP A 174 6.42 -11.80 -6.63
CA ASP A 174 6.02 -12.16 -7.98
C ASP A 174 4.57 -11.72 -8.16
N SER A 175 4.35 -10.62 -8.86
CA SER A 175 3.04 -10.03 -9.06
C SER A 175 2.01 -10.99 -9.67
N VAL A 176 0.82 -11.13 -9.05
CA VAL A 176 -0.29 -11.93 -9.64
C VAL A 176 -0.88 -11.26 -10.87
N VAL A 177 -0.72 -9.95 -10.98
CA VAL A 177 -1.06 -9.13 -12.15
C VAL A 177 -0.07 -7.99 -12.21
N SER A 178 0.59 -7.80 -13.34
CA SER A 178 1.43 -6.63 -13.60
C SER A 178 1.12 -6.03 -14.97
N VAL A 179 1.24 -4.71 -15.09
CA VAL A 179 1.01 -3.96 -16.34
C VAL A 179 2.01 -2.82 -16.45
N LYS A 180 2.34 -2.44 -17.68
CA LYS A 180 3.19 -1.29 -17.97
C LYS A 180 2.63 -0.03 -17.29
N SER A 181 3.50 0.76 -16.65
CA SER A 181 3.09 1.98 -15.96
C SER A 181 2.51 3.03 -16.91
N GLY A 182 1.36 3.58 -16.57
CA GLY A 182 0.69 4.58 -17.38
C GLY A 182 -0.77 4.81 -16.97
N TYR A 183 -1.48 5.58 -17.78
CA TYR A 183 -2.89 5.88 -17.55
C TYR A 183 -3.65 6.05 -18.87
N TRP A 184 -4.97 5.88 -18.77
CA TRP A 184 -5.87 5.99 -19.92
C TRP A 184 -6.50 7.38 -19.98
N VAL A 185 -6.53 7.95 -21.18
CA VAL A 185 -7.19 9.22 -21.48
C VAL A 185 -8.26 8.97 -22.53
N MET A 186 -9.47 9.43 -22.27
CA MET A 186 -10.53 9.43 -23.28
C MET A 186 -10.27 10.53 -24.31
N THR A 187 -10.21 10.16 -25.56
CA THR A 187 -10.08 11.07 -26.71
C THR A 187 -11.31 10.95 -27.62
N ARG A 188 -11.40 11.79 -28.64
CA ARG A 188 -12.47 11.67 -29.66
C ARG A 188 -12.44 10.32 -30.41
N ASN A 189 -11.25 9.68 -30.45
CA ASN A 189 -11.03 8.40 -31.16
C ASN A 189 -11.03 7.19 -30.18
N GLY A 190 -11.51 7.36 -28.93
CA GLY A 190 -11.52 6.31 -27.91
C GLY A 190 -10.41 6.46 -26.87
N TRP A 191 -10.12 5.37 -26.17
CA TRP A 191 -9.14 5.34 -25.11
C TRP A 191 -7.71 5.33 -25.67
N LEU A 192 -6.89 6.28 -25.20
CA LEU A 192 -5.46 6.37 -25.48
C LEU A 192 -4.67 6.06 -24.21
N PHE A 193 -3.76 5.09 -24.29
CA PHE A 193 -2.81 4.83 -23.20
C PHE A 193 -1.67 5.84 -23.24
N LYS A 194 -1.36 6.44 -22.11
CA LYS A 194 -0.21 7.31 -21.91
C LYS A 194 0.72 6.69 -20.90
N GLU A 195 1.90 6.33 -21.34
CA GLU A 195 2.96 5.80 -20.49
C GLU A 195 3.43 6.84 -19.48
N LEU A 196 3.77 6.37 -18.27
CA LEU A 196 4.45 7.13 -17.23
C LEU A 196 5.79 6.46 -16.96
N LYS A 197 6.86 7.24 -16.89
CA LYS A 197 8.17 6.76 -16.45
C LYS A 197 8.28 6.96 -14.95
N LEU A 198 8.08 5.91 -14.17
CA LEU A 198 8.06 5.98 -12.70
C LEU A 198 9.34 6.59 -12.11
N SER A 199 10.49 6.28 -12.71
CA SER A 199 11.81 6.80 -12.31
C SER A 199 12.16 8.16 -12.95
N SER A 200 11.17 9.01 -13.22
CA SER A 200 11.43 10.35 -13.79
C SER A 200 11.78 11.42 -12.77
N GLY A 201 11.48 11.18 -11.49
CA GLY A 201 11.49 12.21 -10.46
C GLY A 201 10.19 13.04 -10.39
N ASP A 202 9.26 12.85 -11.30
CA ASP A 202 7.96 13.48 -11.26
C ASP A 202 7.13 12.95 -10.08
N ARG A 203 6.18 13.77 -9.61
CA ARG A 203 5.21 13.32 -8.61
C ARG A 203 4.02 12.66 -9.29
N TYR A 204 3.80 11.40 -8.94
CA TYR A 204 2.65 10.62 -9.36
C TYR A 204 1.69 10.42 -8.19
N LYS A 205 0.40 10.31 -8.50
CA LYS A 205 -0.62 9.92 -7.53
C LYS A 205 -1.20 8.57 -7.91
N ALA A 206 -1.27 7.70 -6.91
CA ALA A 206 -1.90 6.39 -7.02
C ALA A 206 -3.21 6.38 -6.23
N TRP A 207 -4.20 5.63 -6.74
CA TRP A 207 -5.46 5.31 -6.08
C TRP A 207 -5.64 3.81 -6.13
N ILE A 208 -5.77 3.18 -4.97
CA ILE A 208 -6.00 1.74 -4.82
C ILE A 208 -7.33 1.56 -4.12
N GLU A 209 -8.22 0.78 -4.72
CA GLU A 209 -9.57 0.55 -4.22
C GLU A 209 -9.87 -0.95 -4.21
N TYR A 210 -10.43 -1.44 -3.13
CA TYR A 210 -10.93 -2.81 -3.03
C TYR A 210 -12.44 -2.80 -2.84
N ASN A 211 -13.14 -3.44 -3.75
CA ASN A 211 -14.58 -3.66 -3.66
C ASN A 211 -14.86 -5.11 -3.21
N ASN A 212 -15.26 -5.27 -1.95
CA ASN A 212 -15.49 -6.59 -1.39
C ASN A 212 -16.68 -7.34 -2.01
N ASN A 213 -17.70 -6.64 -2.50
CA ASN A 213 -18.87 -7.28 -3.11
C ASN A 213 -18.53 -7.99 -4.42
N TYR A 214 -17.65 -7.39 -5.22
CA TYR A 214 -17.22 -7.92 -6.51
C TYR A 214 -15.86 -8.63 -6.43
N LYS A 215 -15.17 -8.54 -5.26
CA LYS A 215 -13.79 -9.04 -5.06
C LYS A 215 -12.82 -8.46 -6.09
N VAL A 216 -12.93 -7.16 -6.36
CA VAL A 216 -12.14 -6.46 -7.36
C VAL A 216 -11.20 -5.48 -6.68
N ILE A 217 -9.93 -5.56 -7.06
CA ILE A 217 -8.89 -4.58 -6.77
C ILE A 217 -8.75 -3.69 -7.99
N SER A 218 -8.86 -2.38 -7.80
CA SER A 218 -8.66 -1.38 -8.86
C SER A 218 -7.46 -0.50 -8.51
N VAL A 219 -6.50 -0.38 -9.43
CA VAL A 219 -5.35 0.50 -9.30
C VAL A 219 -5.38 1.54 -10.40
N THR A 220 -5.34 2.81 -10.03
CA THR A 220 -5.26 3.94 -10.94
C THR A 220 -4.01 4.75 -10.62
N ILE A 221 -3.30 5.24 -11.62
CA ILE A 221 -2.14 6.11 -11.46
C ILE A 221 -2.23 7.28 -12.45
N GLY A 222 -1.62 8.40 -12.12
CA GLY A 222 -1.49 9.57 -13.00
C GLY A 222 -0.52 10.59 -12.42
N PHE A 223 -0.24 11.67 -13.14
CA PHE A 223 0.50 12.79 -12.55
C PHE A 223 -0.26 13.40 -11.37
N ALA A 224 0.45 13.75 -10.30
CA ALA A 224 -0.17 14.24 -9.05
C ALA A 224 -1.00 15.53 -9.23
N HIS A 225 -0.66 16.36 -10.22
CA HIS A 225 -1.39 17.59 -10.54
C HIS A 225 -2.66 17.36 -11.37
N LEU A 226 -2.88 16.13 -11.87
CA LEU A 226 -4.06 15.79 -12.66
C LEU A 226 -5.18 15.23 -11.76
N LYS A 227 -6.40 15.32 -12.24
CA LYS A 227 -7.54 14.59 -11.65
C LYS A 227 -7.34 13.08 -11.84
N LYS A 228 -7.90 12.29 -10.92
CA LYS A 228 -7.91 10.83 -11.05
C LYS A 228 -8.41 10.42 -12.44
N PRO A 229 -7.65 9.64 -13.21
CA PRO A 229 -8.12 9.06 -14.46
C PRO A 229 -9.40 8.25 -14.27
N ASN A 230 -10.33 8.37 -15.21
CA ASN A 230 -11.65 7.71 -15.11
C ASN A 230 -11.56 6.18 -15.30
N ARG A 231 -10.51 5.70 -15.98
CA ARG A 231 -10.31 4.28 -16.23
C ARG A 231 -9.12 3.80 -15.39
N PRO A 232 -9.30 2.76 -14.55
CA PRO A 232 -8.19 2.14 -13.83
C PRO A 232 -7.13 1.61 -14.78
N LEU A 233 -5.89 1.59 -14.30
CA LEU A 233 -4.77 0.93 -14.96
C LEU A 233 -4.91 -0.59 -14.83
N ILE A 234 -5.22 -1.06 -13.60
CA ILE A 234 -5.46 -2.47 -13.29
C ILE A 234 -6.87 -2.61 -12.69
N GLU A 235 -7.59 -3.62 -13.15
CA GLU A 235 -8.74 -4.20 -12.47
C GLU A 235 -8.53 -5.70 -12.37
N ALA A 236 -8.30 -6.20 -11.16
CA ALA A 236 -8.04 -7.61 -10.91
C ALA A 236 -9.08 -8.20 -9.95
N LYS A 237 -9.62 -9.36 -10.30
CA LYS A 237 -10.53 -10.09 -9.43
C LYS A 237 -9.75 -10.99 -8.48
N PHE A 238 -9.74 -10.63 -7.20
CA PHE A 238 -9.08 -11.39 -6.15
C PHE A 238 -9.82 -11.24 -4.82
N ASP A 239 -10.00 -12.36 -4.11
CA ASP A 239 -10.63 -12.36 -2.78
C ASP A 239 -9.61 -12.10 -1.68
N LEU A 240 -9.40 -10.83 -1.33
CA LEU A 240 -8.48 -10.43 -0.27
C LEU A 240 -8.88 -10.94 1.12
N SER A 241 -10.12 -11.42 1.32
CA SER A 241 -10.52 -12.00 2.61
C SER A 241 -9.76 -13.27 2.98
N LYS A 242 -9.12 -13.92 2.01
CA LYS A 242 -8.26 -15.11 2.20
C LYS A 242 -6.85 -14.75 2.66
N VAL A 243 -6.45 -13.48 2.51
CA VAL A 243 -5.10 -12.99 2.78
C VAL A 243 -5.08 -12.09 4.02
N ILE A 244 -6.00 -11.13 4.08
CA ILE A 244 -6.06 -10.10 5.10
C ILE A 244 -6.72 -10.64 6.37
N HIS A 245 -6.10 -10.41 7.53
CA HIS A 245 -6.64 -10.70 8.86
C HIS A 245 -7.65 -9.64 9.33
N GLU A 246 -8.20 -9.82 10.52
CA GLU A 246 -9.11 -8.86 11.14
C GLU A 246 -8.43 -7.50 11.33
N GLN A 247 -7.22 -7.53 11.87
CA GLN A 247 -6.38 -6.35 12.05
C GLN A 247 -5.10 -6.49 11.26
N MET A 248 -4.77 -5.47 10.49
CA MET A 248 -3.56 -5.37 9.68
C MET A 248 -2.97 -3.99 9.80
N TYR A 249 -1.67 -3.91 9.57
CA TYR A 249 -0.97 -2.65 9.43
C TYR A 249 -0.88 -2.25 7.96
N THR A 250 -0.83 -0.96 7.69
CA THR A 250 -0.67 -0.45 6.33
C THR A 250 0.40 0.64 6.27
N GLY A 251 1.01 0.80 5.14
CA GLY A 251 2.09 1.76 4.93
C GLY A 251 2.76 1.59 3.58
N PHE A 252 4.07 1.81 3.58
CA PHE A 252 4.88 1.79 2.38
C PHE A 252 6.20 1.07 2.64
N ALA A 253 6.74 0.48 1.59
CA ALA A 253 8.06 -0.13 1.58
C ALA A 253 8.78 0.26 0.30
N GLY A 254 10.09 0.25 0.31
CA GLY A 254 10.89 0.55 -0.88
C GLY A 254 12.31 0.05 -0.75
N SER A 255 12.94 -0.16 -1.88
CA SER A 255 14.34 -0.57 -1.93
C SER A 255 15.02 -0.09 -3.19
N MET A 256 16.32 0.01 -3.11
CA MET A 256 17.19 0.23 -4.26
C MET A 256 18.26 -0.84 -4.34
N GLY A 257 18.88 -0.94 -5.49
CA GLY A 257 20.02 -1.81 -5.73
C GLY A 257 21.34 -1.03 -5.72
N ARG A 258 22.15 -1.29 -6.72
CA ARG A 258 23.42 -0.58 -6.94
C ARG A 258 23.15 0.87 -7.41
N GLY A 259 22.09 1.11 -8.15
CA GLY A 259 21.62 2.45 -8.53
C GLY A 259 21.01 3.14 -7.34
N VAL A 260 21.30 4.43 -7.18
CA VAL A 260 20.83 5.24 -6.05
C VAL A 260 19.64 6.07 -6.46
N GLU A 261 18.53 5.87 -5.76
CA GLU A 261 17.27 6.58 -5.99
C GLU A 261 16.67 7.04 -4.67
N ARG A 262 15.92 8.13 -4.74
CA ARG A 262 15.08 8.57 -3.63
C ARG A 262 13.66 8.10 -3.88
N HIS A 263 13.09 7.38 -2.92
CA HIS A 263 11.69 6.95 -2.90
C HIS A 263 10.94 7.73 -1.84
N GLU A 264 10.05 8.62 -2.26
CA GLU A 264 9.36 9.55 -1.36
C GLU A 264 7.85 9.40 -1.44
N ILE A 265 7.18 9.49 -0.27
CA ILE A 265 5.72 9.58 -0.15
C ILE A 265 5.39 10.99 0.37
N TRP A 266 4.54 11.73 -0.35
CA TRP A 266 4.27 13.16 -0.12
C TRP A 266 2.96 13.44 0.61
N ASP A 267 1.92 12.70 0.27
CA ASP A 267 0.61 12.71 0.93
C ASP A 267 0.04 11.30 1.00
N TRP A 268 -0.89 11.08 1.92
CA TRP A 268 -1.56 9.79 2.03
C TRP A 268 -2.94 9.91 2.63
N THR A 269 -3.92 9.25 2.01
CA THR A 269 -5.28 9.10 2.53
C THR A 269 -5.65 7.63 2.56
N PHE A 270 -6.40 7.24 3.58
CA PHE A 270 -6.97 5.90 3.69
C PHE A 270 -8.39 5.99 4.24
N GLN A 271 -9.26 5.08 3.78
CA GLN A 271 -10.62 4.90 4.29
C GLN A 271 -11.06 3.45 4.05
N ASN A 272 -11.69 2.83 5.05
CA ASN A 272 -12.40 1.56 4.94
C ASN A 272 -13.80 1.65 5.54
#